data_ddaf812d2fbe80d2ae612936f3de6f41
#
_entry.id   ddaf812d2fbe80d2ae612936f3de6f41
#
_cell.length_a   1.000
_cell.length_b   1.000
_cell.length_c   1.000
_cell.angle_alpha   90.00
_cell.angle_beta   90.00
_cell.angle_gamma   90.00
#
_symmetry.space_group_name_H-M   'P 1'
#
loop_
_entity.id
_entity.type
_entity.pdbx_description
1 polymer ?
#
loop_
_entity_poly.entity_id
_entity_poly.type
_entity_poly.pdbx_seq_one_letter_code
_entity_poly.pdbx_strand_id
1 'polypeptide(L)'
;MKTSVNLAGVELKNPVMTASGTFGSGAEYSEFVDLKELGAVVTKGVANVPWPGNPTPRIAEVYGGMLNAIGLQNPGIDVFCERDIPFLKQFDTKIVVNVCGRTTEDYCEVVERLTSEPVDLLEINISCPNVKEGGIAFGQDPKAVEAITREVKKYAKQPIIMKLSPNVTDITEMARAAEAGGADVLSLINTLTGMKIDIERQKFAIANKTGGM
;
A
#
# COMPACT_ATOMS: atom_id res chain seq x y z
N MET A 1 -3.23 4.91 -30.83
CA MET A 1 -1.92 4.67 -30.19
C MET A 1 -2.10 3.47 -29.25
N LYS A 2 -1.20 2.49 -29.28
CA LYS A 2 -1.28 1.36 -28.36
C LYS A 2 -0.72 1.80 -27.00
N THR A 3 -1.56 1.82 -25.96
CA THR A 3 -1.19 2.25 -24.60
C THR A 3 -1.10 1.08 -23.62
N SER A 4 -1.47 -0.14 -24.06
CA SER A 4 -1.41 -1.31 -23.21
C SER A 4 0.03 -1.64 -22.78
N VAL A 5 0.18 -2.07 -21.52
CA VAL A 5 1.45 -2.49 -20.93
C VAL A 5 1.27 -3.85 -20.25
N ASN A 6 2.31 -4.67 -20.25
CA ASN A 6 2.35 -5.92 -19.52
C ASN A 6 3.11 -5.71 -18.20
N LEU A 7 2.46 -6.00 -17.08
CA LEU A 7 3.05 -5.90 -15.75
C LEU A 7 3.11 -7.30 -15.13
N ALA A 8 4.28 -7.92 -15.16
CA ALA A 8 4.53 -9.27 -14.63
C ALA A 8 3.51 -10.33 -15.14
N GLY A 9 3.18 -10.29 -16.44
CA GLY A 9 2.23 -11.21 -17.06
C GLY A 9 0.78 -10.73 -17.07
N VAL A 10 0.45 -9.67 -16.33
CA VAL A 10 -0.89 -9.05 -16.31
C VAL A 10 -0.95 -7.92 -17.34
N GLU A 11 -1.85 -8.00 -18.31
CA GLU A 11 -2.06 -6.96 -19.31
C GLU A 11 -2.95 -5.85 -18.77
N LEU A 12 -2.41 -4.62 -18.74
CA LEU A 12 -3.12 -3.39 -18.42
C LEU A 12 -3.45 -2.65 -19.71
N LYS A 13 -4.66 -2.14 -19.87
CA LYS A 13 -5.07 -1.40 -21.08
C LYS A 13 -4.30 -0.09 -21.30
N ASN A 14 -3.79 0.49 -20.22
CA ASN A 14 -2.90 1.65 -20.19
C ASN A 14 -2.07 1.63 -18.90
N PRO A 15 -0.98 2.43 -18.78
CA PRO A 15 -0.10 2.42 -17.62
C PRO A 15 -0.62 3.21 -16.41
N VAL A 16 -1.82 3.81 -16.49
CA VAL A 16 -2.33 4.66 -15.41
C VAL A 16 -2.92 3.79 -14.32
N MET A 17 -2.39 3.95 -13.12
CA MET A 17 -2.84 3.25 -11.91
C MET A 17 -3.07 4.25 -10.79
N THR A 18 -4.02 3.96 -9.91
CA THR A 18 -4.21 4.78 -8.69
C THR A 18 -3.13 4.47 -7.65
N ALA A 19 -3.03 5.30 -6.60
CA ALA A 19 -2.16 5.04 -5.47
C ALA A 19 -2.99 4.68 -4.23
N SER A 20 -2.60 3.63 -3.54
CA SER A 20 -3.33 3.00 -2.43
C SER A 20 -3.70 3.95 -1.28
N GLY A 21 -2.93 5.00 -1.05
CA GLY A 21 -3.16 5.93 0.06
C GLY A 21 -4.13 7.06 -0.24
N THR A 22 -4.47 7.30 -1.52
CA THR A 22 -5.17 8.51 -1.97
C THR A 22 -6.48 8.24 -2.69
N PHE A 23 -6.81 6.98 -2.98
CA PHE A 23 -7.96 6.63 -3.81
C PHE A 23 -8.97 5.69 -3.10
N GLY A 24 -8.73 5.35 -1.84
CA GLY A 24 -9.56 4.37 -1.13
C GLY A 24 -9.57 3.01 -1.85
N SER A 25 -10.70 2.35 -1.84
CA SER A 25 -10.96 1.15 -2.65
C SER A 25 -11.79 1.46 -3.91
N GLY A 26 -11.85 2.73 -4.31
CA GLY A 26 -12.45 3.18 -5.55
C GLY A 26 -13.90 3.66 -5.45
N ALA A 27 -14.68 3.25 -4.44
CA ALA A 27 -16.09 3.58 -4.34
C ALA A 27 -16.34 5.10 -4.30
N GLU A 28 -15.64 5.83 -3.42
CA GLU A 28 -15.81 7.27 -3.28
C GLU A 28 -15.38 8.03 -4.54
N TYR A 29 -14.31 7.59 -5.18
CA TYR A 29 -13.77 8.26 -6.37
C TYR A 29 -14.48 7.87 -7.66
N SER A 30 -15.24 6.78 -7.68
CA SER A 30 -16.05 6.41 -8.84
C SER A 30 -17.14 7.43 -9.20
N GLU A 31 -17.48 8.32 -8.26
CA GLU A 31 -18.38 9.44 -8.50
C GLU A 31 -17.73 10.55 -9.36
N PHE A 32 -16.40 10.60 -9.42
CA PHE A 32 -15.64 11.66 -10.12
C PHE A 32 -14.83 11.13 -11.29
N VAL A 33 -14.46 9.86 -11.28
CA VAL A 33 -13.61 9.21 -12.28
C VAL A 33 -14.24 7.90 -12.71
N ASP A 34 -14.39 7.71 -14.02
CA ASP A 34 -14.81 6.42 -14.55
C ASP A 34 -13.68 5.40 -14.41
N LEU A 35 -13.83 4.45 -13.48
CA LEU A 35 -12.80 3.48 -13.15
C LEU A 35 -12.38 2.61 -14.35
N LYS A 36 -13.26 2.48 -15.36
CA LYS A 36 -12.91 1.73 -16.57
C LYS A 36 -11.89 2.45 -17.46
N GLU A 37 -11.61 3.74 -17.24
CA GLU A 37 -10.55 4.46 -17.95
C GLU A 37 -9.15 4.13 -17.39
N LEU A 38 -9.07 3.54 -16.18
CA LEU A 38 -7.82 3.21 -15.50
C LEU A 38 -7.29 1.84 -15.96
N GLY A 39 -5.98 1.72 -16.09
CA GLY A 39 -5.29 0.44 -16.28
C GLY A 39 -5.45 -0.46 -15.06
N ALA A 40 -5.35 0.10 -13.86
CA ALA A 40 -5.63 -0.61 -12.61
C ALA A 40 -6.07 0.34 -11.48
N VAL A 41 -6.85 -0.20 -10.54
CA VAL A 41 -7.12 0.42 -9.24
C VAL A 41 -6.24 -0.27 -8.20
N VAL A 42 -5.33 0.51 -7.56
CA VAL A 42 -4.61 0.07 -6.37
C VAL A 42 -5.43 0.46 -5.15
N THR A 43 -5.88 -0.54 -4.41
CA THR A 43 -6.83 -0.35 -3.31
C THR A 43 -6.18 0.25 -2.06
N LYS A 44 -7.00 0.68 -1.11
CA LYS A 44 -6.56 0.96 0.26
C LYS A 44 -5.88 -0.28 0.84
N GLY A 45 -4.87 -0.04 1.70
CA GLY A 45 -4.20 -1.13 2.42
C GLY A 45 -5.20 -1.98 3.19
N VAL A 46 -5.13 -3.30 3.00
CA VAL A 46 -5.99 -4.31 3.62
C VAL A 46 -5.15 -5.12 4.60
N ALA A 47 -5.63 -5.25 5.84
CA ALA A 47 -5.03 -6.07 6.87
C ALA A 47 -5.89 -7.32 7.16
N ASN A 48 -5.31 -8.28 7.90
CA ASN A 48 -6.04 -9.50 8.31
C ASN A 48 -7.25 -9.20 9.21
N VAL A 49 -7.20 -8.12 9.98
CA VAL A 49 -8.28 -7.65 10.86
C VAL A 49 -8.57 -6.17 10.62
N PRO A 50 -9.74 -5.64 11.03
CA PRO A 50 -10.04 -4.22 10.94
C PRO A 50 -9.06 -3.36 11.75
N TRP A 51 -8.57 -2.26 11.16
CA TRP A 51 -7.75 -1.26 11.85
C TRP A 51 -8.49 0.08 11.92
N PRO A 52 -8.64 0.68 13.13
CA PRO A 52 -9.33 1.95 13.30
C PRO A 52 -8.53 3.16 12.80
N GLY A 53 -7.23 3.00 12.55
CA GLY A 53 -6.32 4.09 12.26
C GLY A 53 -5.89 4.86 13.51
N ASN A 54 -5.17 5.97 13.28
CA ASN A 54 -4.65 6.83 14.35
C ASN A 54 -5.71 7.79 14.88
N PRO A 55 -5.56 8.30 16.12
CA PRO A 55 -6.38 9.40 16.66
C PRO A 55 -6.27 10.68 15.82
N THR A 56 -7.33 11.48 15.84
CA THR A 56 -7.35 12.84 15.26
C THR A 56 -6.72 13.89 16.21
N PRO A 57 -6.22 15.02 15.66
CA PRO A 57 -6.09 15.38 14.25
C PRO A 57 -5.00 14.57 13.55
N ARG A 58 -5.28 14.05 12.38
CA ARG A 58 -4.37 13.18 11.64
C ARG A 58 -4.03 13.65 10.23
N ILE A 59 -4.47 14.87 9.90
CA ILE A 59 -4.18 15.58 8.65
C ILE A 59 -3.80 17.01 9.01
N ALA A 60 -2.80 17.57 8.31
CA ALA A 60 -2.43 18.97 8.43
C ALA A 60 -1.86 19.49 7.10
N GLU A 61 -2.38 20.63 6.63
CA GLU A 61 -1.80 21.32 5.48
C GLU A 61 -0.39 21.83 5.80
N VAL A 62 0.49 21.75 4.82
CA VAL A 62 1.85 22.32 4.86
C VAL A 62 2.10 23.10 3.57
N TYR A 63 3.17 23.89 3.53
CA TYR A 63 3.53 24.60 2.30
C TYR A 63 3.82 23.59 1.18
N GLY A 64 2.99 23.63 0.15
CA GLY A 64 3.12 22.75 -1.01
C GLY A 64 2.62 21.31 -0.85
N GLY A 65 1.86 21.01 0.22
CA GLY A 65 1.33 19.66 0.40
C GLY A 65 0.50 19.45 1.65
N MET A 66 0.38 18.19 2.05
CA MET A 66 -0.39 17.78 3.21
C MET A 66 0.34 16.67 3.97
N LEU A 67 0.47 16.84 5.28
CA LEU A 67 0.85 15.74 6.17
C LEU A 67 -0.36 14.90 6.51
N ASN A 68 -0.21 13.59 6.43
CA ASN A 68 -1.21 12.65 6.93
C ASN A 68 -0.59 11.59 7.85
N ALA A 69 -1.36 11.19 8.85
CA ALA A 69 -1.08 10.06 9.72
C ALA A 69 -2.36 9.25 9.93
N ILE A 70 -2.96 8.79 8.82
CA ILE A 70 -4.24 8.05 8.85
C ILE A 70 -4.09 6.74 9.64
N GLY A 71 -2.90 6.11 9.62
CA GLY A 71 -2.63 4.88 10.36
C GLY A 71 -3.27 3.66 9.72
N LEU A 72 -3.29 3.60 8.39
CA LEU A 72 -3.79 2.46 7.60
C LEU A 72 -5.21 2.01 7.99
N GLN A 73 -6.09 2.95 8.35
CA GLN A 73 -7.50 2.64 8.62
C GLN A 73 -8.09 1.81 7.48
N ASN A 74 -8.62 0.63 7.80
CA ASN A 74 -9.19 -0.29 6.81
C ASN A 74 -10.19 -1.25 7.48
N PRO A 75 -11.11 -1.86 6.72
CA PRO A 75 -12.16 -2.71 7.26
C PRO A 75 -11.74 -4.16 7.54
N GLY A 76 -10.48 -4.53 7.20
CA GLY A 76 -10.02 -5.92 7.23
C GLY A 76 -10.37 -6.72 5.97
N ILE A 77 -9.73 -7.89 5.84
CA ILE A 77 -9.79 -8.72 4.63
C ILE A 77 -11.19 -9.25 4.34
N ASP A 78 -11.97 -9.63 5.35
CA ASP A 78 -13.29 -10.23 5.13
C ASP A 78 -14.24 -9.23 4.47
N VAL A 79 -14.36 -8.03 5.06
CA VAL A 79 -15.21 -6.96 4.49
C VAL A 79 -14.69 -6.52 3.12
N PHE A 80 -13.38 -6.50 2.91
CA PHE A 80 -12.79 -6.19 1.62
C PHE A 80 -13.21 -7.20 0.54
N CYS A 81 -13.16 -8.50 0.84
CA CYS A 81 -13.59 -9.56 -0.08
C CYS A 81 -15.10 -9.50 -0.35
N GLU A 82 -15.92 -9.22 0.67
CA GLU A 82 -17.38 -9.23 0.55
C GLU A 82 -17.95 -7.97 -0.10
N ARG A 83 -17.28 -6.82 0.05
CA ARG A 83 -17.79 -5.51 -0.40
C ARG A 83 -16.97 -4.91 -1.54
N ASP A 84 -15.65 -4.77 -1.35
CA ASP A 84 -14.81 -3.95 -2.24
C ASP A 84 -14.45 -4.70 -3.53
N ILE A 85 -14.15 -5.99 -3.47
CA ILE A 85 -13.88 -6.80 -4.66
C ILE A 85 -15.12 -6.87 -5.57
N PRO A 86 -16.32 -7.23 -5.09
CA PRO A 86 -17.52 -7.23 -5.93
C PRO A 86 -17.85 -5.87 -6.55
N PHE A 87 -17.59 -4.77 -5.82
CA PHE A 87 -17.74 -3.43 -6.36
C PHE A 87 -16.78 -3.19 -7.53
N LEU A 88 -15.48 -3.44 -7.34
CA LEU A 88 -14.46 -3.21 -8.37
C LEU A 88 -14.64 -4.09 -9.60
N LYS A 89 -15.15 -5.30 -9.43
CA LYS A 89 -15.43 -6.23 -10.54
C LYS A 89 -16.53 -5.78 -11.49
N GLN A 90 -17.27 -4.74 -11.16
CA GLN A 90 -18.26 -4.14 -12.07
C GLN A 90 -17.58 -3.30 -13.19
N PHE A 91 -16.30 -2.98 -13.04
CA PHE A 91 -15.55 -2.13 -13.97
C PHE A 91 -14.51 -2.94 -14.74
N ASP A 92 -14.31 -2.59 -16.01
CA ASP A 92 -13.22 -3.12 -16.81
C ASP A 92 -11.90 -2.43 -16.44
N THR A 93 -11.36 -2.79 -15.27
CA THR A 93 -10.05 -2.34 -14.76
C THR A 93 -9.40 -3.49 -14.01
N LYS A 94 -8.06 -3.45 -13.87
CA LYS A 94 -7.33 -4.43 -13.06
C LYS A 94 -7.39 -4.06 -11.60
N ILE A 95 -7.43 -5.07 -10.73
CA ILE A 95 -7.48 -4.90 -9.27
C ILE A 95 -6.12 -5.25 -8.69
N VAL A 96 -5.46 -4.25 -8.10
CA VAL A 96 -4.22 -4.42 -7.34
C VAL A 96 -4.54 -4.21 -5.87
N VAL A 97 -4.41 -5.26 -5.06
CA VAL A 97 -4.70 -5.16 -3.63
C VAL A 97 -3.45 -4.73 -2.87
N ASN A 98 -3.51 -3.56 -2.21
CA ASN A 98 -2.46 -3.17 -1.28
C ASN A 98 -2.61 -3.95 0.02
N VAL A 99 -1.61 -4.75 0.35
CA VAL A 99 -1.58 -5.62 1.54
C VAL A 99 -0.73 -4.96 2.62
N CYS A 100 -1.26 -4.91 3.84
CA CYS A 100 -0.53 -4.45 5.01
C CYS A 100 -0.69 -5.44 6.17
N GLY A 101 0.30 -5.47 7.06
CA GLY A 101 0.34 -6.33 8.24
C GLY A 101 1.21 -5.71 9.32
N ARG A 102 1.17 -6.27 10.51
CA ARG A 102 2.05 -5.91 11.63
C ARG A 102 3.19 -6.90 11.79
N THR A 103 2.95 -8.14 11.42
CA THR A 103 3.92 -9.23 11.44
C THR A 103 3.99 -9.87 10.05
N THR A 104 5.01 -10.66 9.79
CA THR A 104 5.12 -11.41 8.54
C THR A 104 3.93 -12.35 8.35
N GLU A 105 3.46 -12.94 9.44
CA GLU A 105 2.30 -13.83 9.46
C GLU A 105 1.02 -13.12 9.02
N ASP A 106 0.79 -11.88 9.48
CA ASP A 106 -0.36 -11.08 9.06
C ASP A 106 -0.36 -10.86 7.53
N TYR A 107 0.81 -10.56 6.93
CA TYR A 107 0.94 -10.42 5.47
C TYR A 107 0.64 -11.74 4.76
N CYS A 108 1.18 -12.85 5.26
CA CYS A 108 0.97 -14.17 4.67
C CYS A 108 -0.50 -14.58 4.73
N GLU A 109 -1.17 -14.34 5.85
CA GLU A 109 -2.60 -14.61 6.03
C GLU A 109 -3.47 -13.86 5.01
N VAL A 110 -3.24 -12.55 4.85
CA VAL A 110 -3.97 -11.73 3.86
C VAL A 110 -3.69 -12.22 2.44
N VAL A 111 -2.43 -12.50 2.11
CA VAL A 111 -2.03 -12.97 0.79
C VAL A 111 -2.65 -14.33 0.49
N GLU A 112 -2.60 -15.27 1.42
CA GLU A 112 -3.22 -16.59 1.27
C GLU A 112 -4.73 -16.49 1.04
N ARG A 113 -5.42 -15.64 1.82
CA ARG A 113 -6.85 -15.38 1.65
C ARG A 113 -7.19 -14.84 0.27
N LEU A 114 -6.32 -13.99 -0.31
CA LEU A 114 -6.51 -13.40 -1.64
C LEU A 114 -6.22 -14.37 -2.79
N THR A 115 -5.61 -15.52 -2.56
CA THR A 115 -5.29 -16.48 -3.62
C THR A 115 -6.51 -17.07 -4.33
N SER A 116 -7.68 -17.09 -3.68
CA SER A 116 -8.96 -17.55 -4.21
C SER A 116 -9.83 -16.42 -4.73
N GLU A 117 -9.43 -15.17 -4.55
CA GLU A 117 -10.19 -13.99 -4.95
C GLU A 117 -9.82 -13.53 -6.38
N PRO A 118 -10.76 -12.95 -7.12
CA PRO A 118 -10.53 -12.52 -8.50
C PRO A 118 -9.79 -11.17 -8.57
N VAL A 119 -8.59 -11.11 -8.00
CA VAL A 119 -7.70 -9.94 -8.01
C VAL A 119 -6.47 -10.24 -8.87
N ASP A 120 -5.89 -9.22 -9.50
CA ASP A 120 -4.87 -9.39 -10.54
C ASP A 120 -3.44 -9.34 -10.01
N LEU A 121 -3.13 -8.43 -9.07
CA LEU A 121 -1.80 -8.27 -8.46
C LEU A 121 -1.93 -7.93 -6.96
N LEU A 122 -0.85 -8.18 -6.21
CA LEU A 122 -0.76 -7.85 -4.79
C LEU A 122 0.37 -6.84 -4.56
N GLU A 123 0.06 -5.66 -4.03
CA GLU A 123 1.06 -4.66 -3.64
C GLU A 123 1.36 -4.80 -2.14
N ILE A 124 2.53 -5.30 -1.80
CA ILE A 124 2.96 -5.53 -0.42
C ILE A 124 3.55 -4.25 0.15
N ASN A 125 2.86 -3.65 1.11
CA ASN A 125 3.21 -2.38 1.71
C ASN A 125 4.05 -2.58 2.97
N ILE A 126 5.37 -2.65 2.80
CA ILE A 126 6.35 -2.85 3.89
C ILE A 126 6.77 -1.55 4.60
N SER A 127 6.16 -0.43 4.25
CA SER A 127 6.54 0.89 4.78
C SER A 127 5.74 1.30 6.03
N CYS A 128 5.03 0.39 6.69
CA CYS A 128 4.23 0.71 7.87
C CYS A 128 5.15 1.05 9.06
N PRO A 129 5.17 2.32 9.55
CA PRO A 129 6.07 2.73 10.64
C PRO A 129 5.68 2.16 12.00
N ASN A 130 4.55 1.49 12.11
CA ASN A 130 3.99 1.01 13.37
C ASN A 130 4.28 -0.46 13.65
N VAL A 131 5.01 -1.14 12.77
CA VAL A 131 5.35 -2.56 12.92
C VAL A 131 6.79 -2.66 13.36
N LYS A 132 6.96 -2.90 14.63
CA LYS A 132 8.26 -3.07 15.27
C LYS A 132 8.44 -4.51 15.72
N GLU A 133 8.91 -5.35 14.85
CA GLU A 133 9.72 -6.46 15.31
C GLU A 133 11.15 -5.94 15.47
N GLY A 134 11.69 -5.89 16.68
CA GLY A 134 13.02 -5.35 16.95
C GLY A 134 13.22 -3.83 16.78
N GLY A 135 12.15 -3.04 16.61
CA GLY A 135 12.24 -1.57 16.54
C GLY A 135 12.49 -0.96 15.17
N ILE A 136 12.64 -1.76 14.12
CA ILE A 136 12.90 -1.31 12.74
C ILE A 136 11.69 -1.65 11.86
N ALA A 137 11.22 -0.70 11.05
CA ALA A 137 10.19 -1.00 10.04
C ALA A 137 10.76 -1.93 8.97
N PHE A 138 10.00 -2.93 8.54
CA PHE A 138 10.44 -3.91 7.51
C PHE A 138 11.13 -3.26 6.29
N GLY A 139 10.62 -2.14 5.82
CA GLY A 139 11.14 -1.44 4.65
C GLY A 139 12.42 -0.63 4.86
N GLN A 140 13.07 -0.70 6.02
CA GLN A 140 14.30 0.06 6.33
C GLN A 140 15.56 -0.79 6.46
N ASP A 141 15.42 -2.13 6.46
CA ASP A 141 16.54 -3.07 6.49
C ASP A 141 16.47 -4.00 5.28
N PRO A 142 17.51 -4.06 4.42
CA PRO A 142 17.52 -4.93 3.24
C PRO A 142 17.26 -6.40 3.56
N LYS A 143 17.79 -6.90 4.68
CA LYS A 143 17.58 -8.30 5.10
C LYS A 143 16.12 -8.58 5.46
N ALA A 144 15.48 -7.63 6.12
CA ALA A 144 14.06 -7.73 6.45
C ALA A 144 13.20 -7.65 5.17
N VAL A 145 13.54 -6.75 4.23
CA VAL A 145 12.87 -6.66 2.92
C VAL A 145 12.96 -7.98 2.16
N GLU A 146 14.15 -8.56 2.04
CA GLU A 146 14.35 -9.84 1.37
C GLU A 146 13.57 -10.97 2.05
N ALA A 147 13.65 -11.05 3.37
CA ALA A 147 13.00 -12.11 4.15
C ALA A 147 11.46 -12.07 4.01
N ILE A 148 10.84 -10.90 4.20
CA ILE A 148 9.37 -10.77 4.07
C ILE A 148 8.92 -11.02 2.63
N THR A 149 9.68 -10.52 1.63
CA THR A 149 9.35 -10.76 0.22
C THR A 149 9.35 -12.26 -0.08
N ARG A 150 10.39 -12.97 0.34
CA ARG A 150 10.52 -14.42 0.16
C ARG A 150 9.41 -15.18 0.86
N GLU A 151 9.03 -14.77 2.06
CA GLU A 151 7.99 -15.44 2.82
C GLU A 151 6.62 -15.26 2.15
N VAL A 152 6.24 -14.03 1.85
CA VAL A 152 4.98 -13.69 1.18
C VAL A 152 4.87 -14.40 -0.18
N LYS A 153 5.98 -14.48 -0.93
CA LYS A 153 6.01 -15.14 -2.26
C LYS A 153 5.62 -16.62 -2.22
N LYS A 154 5.84 -17.31 -1.10
CA LYS A 154 5.44 -18.73 -0.95
C LYS A 154 3.93 -18.93 -0.97
N TYR A 155 3.17 -17.95 -0.49
CA TYR A 155 1.71 -17.99 -0.39
C TYR A 155 1.02 -17.36 -1.61
N ALA A 156 1.67 -16.38 -2.27
CA ALA A 156 1.08 -15.64 -3.37
C ALA A 156 0.95 -16.50 -4.64
N LYS A 157 -0.24 -16.52 -5.25
CA LYS A 157 -0.45 -17.03 -6.61
C LYS A 157 -0.38 -15.92 -7.65
N GLN A 158 -0.81 -14.73 -7.28
CA GLN A 158 -0.73 -13.52 -8.09
C GLN A 158 0.71 -12.97 -8.08
N PRO A 159 1.12 -12.22 -9.12
CA PRO A 159 2.38 -11.48 -9.06
C PRO A 159 2.38 -10.48 -7.90
N ILE A 160 3.53 -10.35 -7.22
CA ILE A 160 3.72 -9.44 -6.11
C ILE A 160 4.51 -8.20 -6.50
N ILE A 161 4.01 -7.06 -6.05
CA ILE A 161 4.64 -5.75 -6.18
C ILE A 161 5.16 -5.37 -4.80
N MET A 162 6.46 -5.12 -4.64
CA MET A 162 7.01 -4.63 -3.38
C MET A 162 7.02 -3.11 -3.37
N LYS A 163 6.22 -2.49 -2.46
CA LYS A 163 6.18 -1.03 -2.33
C LYS A 163 7.20 -0.54 -1.33
N LEU A 164 8.20 0.18 -1.86
CA LEU A 164 9.39 0.61 -1.12
C LEU A 164 9.17 1.92 -0.37
N SER A 165 9.86 2.04 0.78
CA SER A 165 9.93 3.27 1.57
C SER A 165 11.00 4.21 1.01
N PRO A 166 10.72 5.52 0.90
CA PRO A 166 11.76 6.51 0.58
C PRO A 166 12.62 6.90 1.79
N ASN A 167 12.24 6.48 3.01
CA ASN A 167 12.88 6.90 4.26
C ASN A 167 14.07 5.98 4.60
N VAL A 168 14.99 5.84 3.66
CA VAL A 168 16.20 5.01 3.72
C VAL A 168 17.36 5.78 3.10
N THR A 169 18.59 5.37 3.40
CA THR A 169 19.79 6.02 2.85
C THR A 169 19.95 5.70 1.36
N ASP A 170 19.76 4.46 0.97
CA ASP A 170 19.82 4.01 -0.42
C ASP A 170 18.64 3.08 -0.75
N ILE A 171 17.71 3.58 -1.54
CA ILE A 171 16.53 2.81 -1.97
C ILE A 171 16.89 1.68 -2.93
N THR A 172 18.06 1.74 -3.59
CA THR A 172 18.48 0.69 -4.51
C THR A 172 18.89 -0.59 -3.78
N GLU A 173 19.38 -0.49 -2.54
CA GLU A 173 19.61 -1.64 -1.68
C GLU A 173 18.29 -2.36 -1.34
N MET A 174 17.24 -1.59 -1.01
CA MET A 174 15.91 -2.13 -0.75
C MET A 174 15.32 -2.80 -2.00
N ALA A 175 15.50 -2.17 -3.17
CA ALA A 175 15.03 -2.70 -4.44
C ALA A 175 15.70 -4.05 -4.78
N ARG A 176 17.02 -4.14 -4.64
CA ARG A 176 17.78 -5.38 -4.85
C ARG A 176 17.39 -6.48 -3.86
N ALA A 177 17.13 -6.11 -2.60
CA ALA A 177 16.68 -7.04 -1.57
C ALA A 177 15.28 -7.59 -1.88
N ALA A 178 14.36 -6.74 -2.34
CA ALA A 178 13.04 -7.19 -2.79
C ALA A 178 13.14 -8.13 -4.01
N GLU A 179 13.97 -7.79 -4.99
CA GLU A 179 14.25 -8.65 -6.16
C GLU A 179 14.83 -10.00 -5.73
N ALA A 180 15.84 -10.01 -4.84
CA ALA A 180 16.44 -11.23 -4.30
C ALA A 180 15.44 -12.09 -3.51
N GLY A 181 14.44 -11.47 -2.88
CA GLY A 181 13.32 -12.13 -2.22
C GLY A 181 12.29 -12.73 -3.18
N GLY A 182 12.34 -12.37 -4.49
CA GLY A 182 11.44 -12.87 -5.52
C GLY A 182 10.28 -11.97 -5.86
N ALA A 183 10.39 -10.64 -5.63
CA ALA A 183 9.41 -9.67 -6.11
C ALA A 183 9.33 -9.70 -7.65
N ASP A 184 8.11 -9.64 -8.17
CA ASP A 184 7.87 -9.60 -9.62
C ASP A 184 7.93 -8.15 -10.14
N VAL A 185 7.60 -7.17 -9.27
CA VAL A 185 7.50 -5.74 -9.59
C VAL A 185 7.94 -4.92 -8.39
N LEU A 186 8.46 -3.73 -8.63
CA LEU A 186 8.75 -2.72 -7.61
C LEU A 186 7.82 -1.52 -7.78
N SER A 187 7.27 -1.04 -6.66
CA SER A 187 6.50 0.22 -6.60
C SER A 187 7.28 1.25 -5.79
N LEU A 188 7.45 2.43 -6.34
CA LEU A 188 8.12 3.58 -5.72
C LEU A 188 7.15 4.77 -5.75
N ILE A 189 6.97 5.43 -4.70
CA ILE A 189 7.45 5.28 -3.32
C ILE A 189 6.29 5.43 -2.34
N ASN A 190 6.47 4.98 -1.08
CA ASN A 190 5.62 5.39 0.02
C ASN A 190 5.92 6.87 0.37
N THR A 191 5.25 7.41 1.36
CA THR A 191 5.35 8.82 1.76
C THR A 191 6.68 9.16 2.42
N LEU A 192 7.17 10.37 2.18
CA LEU A 192 8.26 10.98 2.94
C LEU A 192 7.78 11.32 4.34
N THR A 193 8.59 11.04 5.35
CA THR A 193 8.25 11.39 6.74
C THR A 193 8.47 12.89 6.97
N GLY A 194 7.44 13.56 7.47
CA GLY A 194 7.48 14.98 7.80
C GLY A 194 6.86 15.28 9.17
N MET A 195 7.03 16.53 9.60
CA MET A 195 6.48 17.04 10.86
C MET A 195 6.06 18.49 10.69
N LYS A 196 4.94 18.87 11.31
CA LYS A 196 4.51 20.28 11.45
C LYS A 196 4.30 20.61 12.91
N ILE A 197 4.89 21.72 13.35
CA ILE A 197 4.72 22.30 14.68
C ILE A 197 3.93 23.59 14.54
N ASP A 198 2.86 23.73 15.34
CA ASP A 198 2.18 24.99 15.60
C ASP A 198 3.00 25.73 16.68
N ILE A 199 3.79 26.71 16.25
CA ILE A 199 4.70 27.43 17.14
C ILE A 199 3.97 28.34 18.13
N GLU A 200 2.79 28.86 17.76
CA GLU A 200 2.01 29.72 18.64
C GLU A 200 1.38 28.90 19.78
N ARG A 201 0.86 27.73 19.46
CA ARG A 201 0.27 26.80 20.43
C ARG A 201 1.28 25.87 21.09
N GLN A 202 2.53 25.84 20.62
CA GLN A 202 3.60 24.96 21.08
C GLN A 202 3.21 23.47 21.05
N LYS A 203 2.54 23.04 19.96
CA LYS A 203 1.99 21.68 19.79
C LYS A 203 2.31 21.15 18.40
N PHE A 204 2.31 19.84 18.29
CA PHE A 204 2.29 19.19 16.98
C PHE A 204 0.93 19.43 16.28
N ALA A 205 0.95 19.67 14.98
CA ALA A 205 -0.24 19.90 14.19
C ALA A 205 -1.11 18.63 14.05
N ILE A 206 -0.50 17.46 14.15
CA ILE A 206 -1.18 16.16 14.13
C ILE A 206 -0.89 15.35 15.40
N ALA A 207 -1.84 14.54 15.87
CA ALA A 207 -1.72 13.80 17.13
C ALA A 207 -0.55 12.80 17.13
N ASN A 208 -0.22 12.22 15.99
CA ASN A 208 0.88 11.25 15.81
C ASN A 208 2.27 11.91 15.76
N LYS A 209 2.38 13.22 15.93
CA LYS A 209 3.60 14.07 15.84
C LYS A 209 4.19 14.12 14.42
N THR A 210 4.48 12.99 13.80
CA THR A 210 4.97 12.86 12.43
C THR A 210 3.92 12.22 11.55
N GLY A 211 3.99 12.48 10.25
CA GLY A 211 3.12 11.90 9.23
C GLY A 211 3.84 11.75 7.91
N GLY A 212 3.17 11.14 6.94
CA GLY A 212 3.64 11.04 5.57
C GLY A 212 3.21 12.27 4.75
N MET A 213 4.04 12.68 3.81
CA MET A 213 3.83 13.78 2.88
C MET A 213 4.01 13.31 1.43
#